data_6beadf680fc051f0b7a14b5b32363add
#
_entry.id   6beadf680fc051f0b7a14b5b32363add
#
_cell.length_a   1.000
_cell.length_b   1.000
_cell.length_c   1.000
_cell.angle_alpha   90.00
_cell.angle_beta   90.00
_cell.angle_gamma   90.00
#
_symmetry.space_group_name_H-M   'P 1'
#
loop_
_entity.id
_entity.type
_entity.pdbx_description
1 polymer ?
#
loop_
_entity_poly.entity_id
_entity_poly.type
_entity_poly.pdbx_seq_one_letter_code
_entity_poly.pdbx_strand_id
1 'polypeptide(L)'
;NKNIQRYRLTTEEILQAVEKINQANIKTVVLQSGEEIFEEAFIRDLIIKIKKINPQMAVTLSLGEQTYKNLQNWKNAGADRYLLRIESSNKNHYEYLHHKRNIETRLECLKNLQELKYQTGSGIMTGLPKQNIKMIVDDILFFNENKFQMLGIGPFIPHHQTEFANQPKGTAKLALKTIIATRILNPYAL
;
A
#
# COMPACT_ATOMS: atom_id res chain seq x y z
N ASN A 1 1.18 -16.73 -3.60
CA ASN A 1 0.35 -17.72 -4.27
C ASN A 1 1.05 -18.21 -5.54
N LYS A 2 1.39 -19.51 -5.59
CA LYS A 2 2.17 -20.11 -6.69
C LYS A 2 1.34 -20.38 -7.95
N ASN A 3 0.03 -20.39 -7.85
CA ASN A 3 -0.89 -20.83 -8.91
C ASN A 3 -1.69 -19.70 -9.58
N ILE A 4 -1.43 -18.45 -9.25
CA ILE A 4 -2.07 -17.31 -9.93
C ILE A 4 -1.36 -17.08 -11.27
N GLN A 5 -2.11 -17.04 -12.35
CA GLN A 5 -1.60 -16.57 -13.63
C GLN A 5 -1.22 -15.10 -13.48
N ARG A 6 0.06 -14.82 -13.59
CA ARG A 6 0.60 -13.46 -13.51
C ARG A 6 0.69 -12.88 -14.91
N TYR A 7 0.35 -11.61 -15.03
CA TYR A 7 0.55 -10.84 -16.25
C TYR A 7 1.24 -9.53 -15.91
N ARG A 8 1.90 -8.95 -16.89
CA ARG A 8 2.46 -7.59 -16.78
C ARG A 8 1.89 -6.78 -17.94
N LEU A 9 1.37 -5.61 -17.61
CA LEU A 9 0.97 -4.65 -18.62
C LEU A 9 2.21 -4.03 -19.26
N THR A 10 2.15 -3.83 -20.57
CA THR A 10 3.16 -3.06 -21.30
C THR A 10 3.03 -1.58 -21.00
N THR A 11 4.07 -0.81 -21.31
CA THR A 11 4.03 0.65 -21.19
C THR A 11 2.84 1.24 -21.97
N GLU A 12 2.60 0.74 -23.18
CA GLU A 12 1.53 1.17 -24.09
C GLU A 12 0.15 0.94 -23.49
N GLU A 13 -0.10 -0.25 -22.95
CA GLU A 13 -1.37 -0.59 -22.29
C GLU A 13 -1.63 0.30 -21.06
N ILE A 14 -0.59 0.55 -20.25
CA ILE A 14 -0.70 1.44 -19.09
C ILE A 14 -1.02 2.88 -19.54
N LEU A 15 -0.31 3.41 -20.53
CA LEU A 15 -0.54 4.77 -20.99
C LEU A 15 -1.91 4.96 -21.64
N GLN A 16 -2.40 3.98 -22.41
CA GLN A 16 -3.77 3.98 -22.92
C GLN A 16 -4.82 4.01 -21.80
N ALA A 17 -4.59 3.26 -20.71
CA ALA A 17 -5.46 3.30 -19.54
C ALA A 17 -5.40 4.69 -18.85
N VAL A 18 -4.21 5.29 -18.73
CA VAL A 18 -4.02 6.64 -18.15
C VAL A 18 -4.72 7.71 -19.00
N GLU A 19 -4.68 7.62 -20.32
CA GLU A 19 -5.42 8.53 -21.20
C GLU A 19 -6.92 8.47 -20.97
N LYS A 20 -7.49 7.26 -20.86
CA LYS A 20 -8.92 7.06 -20.53
C LYS A 20 -9.27 7.64 -19.16
N ILE A 21 -8.42 7.42 -18.15
CA ILE A 21 -8.55 7.99 -16.81
C ILE A 21 -8.55 9.53 -16.88
N ASN A 22 -7.64 10.10 -17.65
CA ASN A 22 -7.54 11.57 -17.85
C ASN A 22 -8.78 12.13 -18.57
N GLN A 23 -9.26 11.48 -19.62
CA GLN A 23 -10.49 11.86 -20.34
C GLN A 23 -11.72 11.79 -19.43
N ALA A 24 -11.77 10.83 -18.51
CA ALA A 24 -12.82 10.72 -17.48
C ALA A 24 -12.68 11.73 -16.33
N ASN A 25 -11.70 12.64 -16.40
CA ASN A 25 -11.40 13.65 -15.40
C ASN A 25 -11.06 13.07 -14.01
N ILE A 26 -10.56 11.84 -13.94
CA ILE A 26 -10.06 11.22 -12.72
C ILE A 26 -8.65 11.73 -12.45
N LYS A 27 -8.41 12.25 -11.26
CA LYS A 27 -7.19 12.99 -10.90
C LYS A 27 -6.06 12.14 -10.34
N THR A 28 -6.26 10.84 -10.21
CA THR A 28 -5.28 9.94 -9.60
C THR A 28 -5.18 8.64 -10.38
N VAL A 29 -3.96 8.17 -10.58
CA VAL A 29 -3.65 6.81 -11.04
C VAL A 29 -2.87 6.07 -9.96
N VAL A 30 -3.17 4.77 -9.78
CA VAL A 30 -2.43 3.89 -8.88
C VAL A 30 -1.72 2.83 -9.70
N LEU A 31 -0.39 2.81 -9.62
CA LEU A 31 0.44 1.74 -10.16
C LEU A 31 0.64 0.71 -9.05
N GLN A 32 -0.01 -0.42 -9.18
CA GLN A 32 0.03 -1.49 -8.19
C GLN A 32 0.55 -2.78 -8.77
N SER A 33 1.35 -3.48 -7.98
CA SER A 33 1.83 -4.83 -8.29
C SER A 33 1.85 -5.72 -7.05
N GLY A 34 2.21 -6.99 -7.25
CA GLY A 34 2.75 -7.80 -6.17
C GLY A 34 4.10 -7.22 -5.69
N GLU A 35 4.60 -7.76 -4.58
CA GLU A 35 5.91 -7.36 -4.05
C GLU A 35 7.03 -8.01 -4.87
N GLU A 36 7.17 -7.56 -6.10
CA GLU A 36 8.19 -8.01 -7.06
C GLU A 36 9.26 -6.92 -7.22
N ILE A 37 10.45 -7.36 -7.62
CA ILE A 37 11.53 -6.44 -7.98
C ILE A 37 11.25 -5.96 -9.40
N PHE A 38 11.08 -4.65 -9.56
CA PHE A 38 10.99 -4.00 -10.86
C PHE A 38 12.31 -3.33 -11.21
N GLU A 39 12.60 -3.24 -12.50
CA GLU A 39 13.66 -2.36 -12.96
C GLU A 39 13.29 -0.91 -12.63
N GLU A 40 14.16 -0.24 -11.87
CA GLU A 40 13.93 1.15 -11.44
C GLU A 40 13.59 2.06 -12.63
N ALA A 41 14.36 1.93 -13.71
CA ALA A 41 14.19 2.73 -14.92
C ALA A 41 12.80 2.59 -15.55
N PHE A 42 12.22 1.37 -15.56
CA PHE A 42 10.89 1.13 -16.11
C PHE A 42 9.82 1.96 -15.38
N ILE A 43 9.82 1.91 -14.05
CA ILE A 43 8.85 2.67 -13.24
C ILE A 43 9.09 4.17 -13.35
N ARG A 44 10.34 4.63 -13.30
CA ARG A 44 10.72 6.03 -13.46
C ARG A 44 10.22 6.60 -14.81
N ASP A 45 10.51 5.91 -15.90
CA ASP A 45 10.17 6.37 -17.24
C ASP A 45 8.64 6.36 -17.46
N LEU A 46 7.94 5.41 -16.85
CA LEU A 46 6.49 5.35 -16.84
C LEU A 46 5.89 6.56 -16.11
N ILE A 47 6.40 6.91 -14.93
CA ILE A 47 5.96 8.09 -14.19
C ILE A 47 6.15 9.36 -15.03
N ILE A 48 7.31 9.53 -15.65
CA ILE A 48 7.60 10.68 -16.53
C ILE A 48 6.59 10.76 -17.68
N LYS A 49 6.28 9.63 -18.32
CA LYS A 49 5.29 9.57 -19.41
C LYS A 49 3.88 9.93 -18.94
N ILE A 50 3.46 9.43 -17.75
CA ILE A 50 2.17 9.78 -17.14
C ILE A 50 2.09 11.28 -16.87
N LYS A 51 3.14 11.88 -16.30
CA LYS A 51 3.20 13.32 -16.02
C LYS A 51 3.22 14.17 -17.30
N LYS A 52 3.69 13.64 -18.43
CA LYS A 52 3.57 14.31 -19.73
C LYS A 52 2.13 14.33 -20.26
N ILE A 53 1.34 13.29 -20.02
CA ILE A 53 -0.09 13.25 -20.37
C ILE A 53 -0.86 14.29 -19.53
N ASN A 54 -0.64 14.32 -18.23
CA ASN A 54 -1.26 15.28 -17.34
C ASN A 54 -0.36 15.59 -16.13
N PRO A 55 0.31 16.74 -16.08
CA PRO A 55 1.18 17.12 -14.96
C PRO A 55 0.48 17.18 -13.60
N GLN A 56 -0.85 17.41 -13.60
CA GLN A 56 -1.66 17.49 -12.38
C GLN A 56 -2.17 16.14 -11.90
N MET A 57 -2.01 15.06 -12.68
CA MET A 57 -2.42 13.73 -12.26
C MET A 57 -1.55 13.22 -11.11
N ALA A 58 -2.16 12.91 -9.99
CA ALA A 58 -1.44 12.32 -8.87
C ALA A 58 -1.08 10.86 -9.16
N VAL A 59 0.22 10.54 -9.10
CA VAL A 59 0.74 9.19 -9.30
C VAL A 59 0.98 8.55 -7.94
N THR A 60 0.21 7.51 -7.64
CA THR A 60 0.37 6.68 -6.43
C THR A 60 1.07 5.37 -6.79
N LEU A 61 2.09 5.01 -6.04
CA LEU A 61 2.78 3.73 -6.18
C LEU A 61 2.37 2.78 -5.05
N SER A 62 2.19 1.50 -5.38
CA SER A 62 1.95 0.41 -4.44
C SER A 62 2.73 -0.82 -4.92
N LEU A 63 4.06 -0.79 -4.77
CA LEU A 63 5.02 -1.71 -5.37
C LEU A 63 5.83 -2.50 -4.33
N GLY A 64 5.33 -2.60 -3.09
CA GLY A 64 6.02 -3.27 -2.00
C GLY A 64 7.20 -2.50 -1.43
N GLU A 65 8.12 -3.20 -0.77
CA GLU A 65 9.33 -2.61 -0.19
C GLU A 65 10.34 -2.31 -1.28
N GLN A 66 10.94 -1.12 -1.21
CA GLN A 66 11.90 -0.63 -2.21
C GLN A 66 13.11 0.01 -1.53
N THR A 67 14.21 0.07 -2.25
CA THR A 67 15.42 0.78 -1.77
C THR A 67 15.18 2.28 -1.71
N TYR A 68 15.87 2.97 -0.81
CA TYR A 68 15.84 4.43 -0.72
C TYR A 68 16.13 5.09 -2.08
N LYS A 69 17.12 4.58 -2.81
CA LYS A 69 17.51 5.09 -4.13
C LYS A 69 16.37 4.99 -5.15
N ASN A 70 15.68 3.85 -5.22
CA ASN A 70 14.54 3.67 -6.12
C ASN A 70 13.44 4.66 -5.78
N LEU A 71 13.08 4.75 -4.49
CA LEU A 71 12.06 5.68 -4.00
C LEU A 71 12.41 7.13 -4.33
N GLN A 72 13.68 7.54 -4.14
CA GLN A 72 14.15 8.88 -4.47
C GLN A 72 14.05 9.18 -5.97
N ASN A 73 14.48 8.25 -6.82
CA ASN A 73 14.41 8.42 -8.27
C ASN A 73 12.97 8.54 -8.76
N TRP A 74 12.05 7.71 -8.25
CA TRP A 74 10.65 7.79 -8.60
C TRP A 74 9.97 9.06 -8.08
N LYS A 75 10.36 9.52 -6.89
CA LYS A 75 9.90 10.82 -6.36
C LYS A 75 10.34 11.97 -7.27
N ASN A 76 11.60 11.97 -7.68
CA ASN A 76 12.14 12.97 -8.59
C ASN A 76 11.48 12.92 -9.98
N ALA A 77 11.04 11.75 -10.42
CA ALA A 77 10.29 11.57 -11.66
C ALA A 77 8.83 12.08 -11.58
N GLY A 78 8.33 12.39 -10.38
CA GLY A 78 6.99 12.95 -10.17
C GLY A 78 6.00 12.04 -9.46
N ALA A 79 6.43 10.92 -8.84
CA ALA A 79 5.54 10.15 -7.97
C ALA A 79 5.13 10.97 -6.75
N ASP A 80 3.82 11.05 -6.50
CA ASP A 80 3.25 11.88 -5.43
C ASP A 80 3.05 11.10 -4.15
N ARG A 81 2.53 9.86 -4.27
CA ARG A 81 2.04 9.05 -3.16
C ARG A 81 2.63 7.64 -3.19
N TYR A 82 2.74 7.05 -2.02
CA TYR A 82 3.12 5.64 -1.90
C TYR A 82 2.27 4.94 -0.86
N LEU A 83 1.67 3.80 -1.22
CA LEU A 83 0.93 2.94 -0.31
C LEU A 83 1.75 1.70 0.04
N LEU A 84 2.11 1.56 1.30
CA LEU A 84 2.81 0.40 1.84
C LEU A 84 2.13 -0.07 3.13
N ARG A 85 1.30 -1.09 3.02
CA ARG A 85 0.51 -1.59 4.15
C ARG A 85 1.40 -2.29 5.15
N ILE A 86 1.27 -1.93 6.43
CA ILE A 86 1.98 -2.60 7.53
C ILE A 86 1.35 -3.96 7.88
N GLU A 87 0.03 -4.11 7.68
CA GLU A 87 -0.84 -5.24 8.05
C GLU A 87 -0.88 -5.55 9.54
N SER A 88 0.19 -5.37 10.29
CA SER A 88 0.27 -5.39 11.75
C SER A 88 1.54 -4.70 12.22
N SER A 89 1.45 -3.81 13.19
CA SER A 89 2.59 -3.20 13.87
C SER A 89 3.22 -4.11 14.92
N ASN A 90 2.53 -5.18 15.29
CA ASN A 90 3.06 -6.20 16.19
C ASN A 90 4.03 -7.13 15.45
N LYS A 91 5.30 -7.12 15.85
CA LYS A 91 6.37 -7.88 15.20
C LYS A 91 6.05 -9.37 15.04
N ASN A 92 5.66 -10.04 16.11
CA ASN A 92 5.40 -11.48 16.07
C ASN A 92 4.21 -11.81 15.16
N HIS A 93 3.19 -10.94 15.15
CA HIS A 93 2.03 -11.10 14.29
C HIS A 93 2.36 -10.80 12.82
N TYR A 94 3.16 -9.76 12.56
CA TYR A 94 3.65 -9.45 11.22
C TYR A 94 4.44 -10.63 10.62
N GLU A 95 5.40 -11.17 11.37
CA GLU A 95 6.24 -12.31 10.95
C GLU A 95 5.41 -13.60 10.75
N TYR A 96 4.36 -13.78 11.54
CA TYR A 96 3.40 -14.87 11.35
C TYR A 96 2.60 -14.72 10.03
N LEU A 97 2.19 -13.50 9.69
CA LEU A 97 1.45 -13.22 8.45
C LEU A 97 2.35 -13.24 7.20
N HIS A 98 3.60 -12.86 7.36
CA HIS A 98 4.56 -12.68 6.27
C HIS A 98 5.80 -13.55 6.50
N HIS A 99 5.66 -14.85 6.28
CA HIS A 99 6.78 -15.79 6.46
C HIS A 99 8.06 -15.30 5.76
N LYS A 100 9.17 -15.34 6.48
CA LYS A 100 10.51 -14.94 6.02
C LYS A 100 10.69 -13.45 5.72
N ARG A 101 9.79 -12.60 6.20
CA ARG A 101 9.93 -11.13 6.10
C ARG A 101 10.14 -10.54 7.48
N ASN A 102 10.97 -9.51 7.50
CA ASN A 102 11.28 -8.77 8.72
C ASN A 102 10.47 -7.48 8.74
N ILE A 103 9.80 -7.20 9.87
CA ILE A 103 9.04 -5.97 10.05
C ILE A 103 9.94 -4.73 10.00
N GLU A 104 11.19 -4.83 10.45
CA GLU A 104 12.14 -3.71 10.46
C GLU A 104 12.39 -3.17 9.04
N THR A 105 12.49 -4.04 8.04
CA THR A 105 12.62 -3.62 6.63
C THR A 105 11.39 -2.83 6.16
N ARG A 106 10.19 -3.28 6.58
CA ARG A 106 8.93 -2.57 6.27
C ARG A 106 8.87 -1.21 6.93
N LEU A 107 9.24 -1.13 8.21
CA LEU A 107 9.28 0.12 8.98
C LEU A 107 10.31 1.10 8.41
N GLU A 108 11.50 0.62 8.07
CA GLU A 108 12.53 1.44 7.41
C GLU A 108 12.03 1.99 6.07
N CYS A 109 11.38 1.17 5.25
CA CYS A 109 10.83 1.63 3.98
C CYS A 109 9.75 2.70 4.20
N LEU A 110 8.84 2.54 5.18
CA LEU A 110 7.84 3.56 5.54
C LEU A 110 8.49 4.88 5.99
N LYS A 111 9.56 4.80 6.79
CA LYS A 111 10.35 5.98 7.21
C LYS A 111 10.99 6.67 6.01
N ASN A 112 11.63 5.92 5.11
CA ASN A 112 12.25 6.44 3.89
C ASN A 112 11.22 7.18 3.00
N LEU A 113 9.99 6.65 2.88
CA LEU A 113 8.91 7.31 2.15
C LEU A 113 8.56 8.68 2.74
N GLN A 114 8.50 8.79 4.07
CA GLN A 114 8.21 10.05 4.75
C GLN A 114 9.38 11.05 4.62
N GLU A 115 10.62 10.61 4.77
CA GLU A 115 11.81 11.44 4.56
C GLU A 115 11.88 12.01 3.15
N LEU A 116 11.49 11.21 2.15
CA LEU A 116 11.39 11.61 0.75
C LEU A 116 10.12 12.44 0.44
N LYS A 117 9.32 12.74 1.46
CA LYS A 117 8.10 13.58 1.35
C LYS A 117 7.06 13.01 0.37
N TYR A 118 6.92 11.71 0.33
CA TYR A 118 5.74 11.11 -0.26
C TYR A 118 4.51 11.38 0.62
N GLN A 119 3.34 11.55 0.01
CA GLN A 119 2.10 11.33 0.75
C GLN A 119 2.01 9.84 1.04
N THR A 120 2.44 9.47 2.27
CA THR A 120 2.63 8.07 2.64
C THR A 120 1.34 7.49 3.18
N GLY A 121 0.96 6.33 2.62
CA GLY A 121 -0.17 5.55 3.08
C GLY A 121 0.25 4.22 3.66
N SER A 122 -0.54 3.75 4.64
CA SER A 122 -0.41 2.42 5.21
C SER A 122 -1.79 1.79 5.44
N GLY A 123 -1.88 0.67 6.14
CA GLY A 123 -3.15 0.04 6.40
C GLY A 123 -3.03 -1.33 7.02
N ILE A 124 -4.18 -1.83 7.47
CA ILE A 124 -4.34 -3.16 8.07
C ILE A 124 -5.58 -3.87 7.55
N MET A 125 -5.63 -5.17 7.75
CA MET A 125 -6.88 -5.94 7.71
C MET A 125 -7.34 -6.25 9.14
N THR A 126 -8.64 -6.31 9.33
CA THR A 126 -9.25 -6.69 10.62
C THR A 126 -9.80 -8.11 10.58
N GLY A 127 -9.62 -8.85 11.67
CA GLY A 127 -10.00 -10.27 11.74
C GLY A 127 -8.98 -11.21 11.08
N LEU A 128 -7.71 -10.79 11.02
CA LEU A 128 -6.60 -11.64 10.61
C LEU A 128 -6.42 -12.83 11.60
N PRO A 129 -5.92 -13.96 11.13
CA PRO A 129 -5.59 -15.08 12.01
C PRO A 129 -4.69 -14.64 13.16
N LYS A 130 -5.03 -15.07 14.39
CA LYS A 130 -4.35 -14.70 15.65
C LYS A 130 -4.36 -13.20 16.03
N GLN A 131 -5.06 -12.35 15.28
CA GLN A 131 -5.24 -10.95 15.64
C GLN A 131 -6.18 -10.81 16.84
N ASN A 132 -5.87 -9.95 17.78
CA ASN A 132 -6.74 -9.56 18.88
C ASN A 132 -7.03 -8.06 18.87
N ILE A 133 -7.96 -7.62 19.71
CA ILE A 133 -8.38 -6.20 19.77
C ILE A 133 -7.21 -5.29 20.20
N LYS A 134 -6.36 -5.73 21.11
CA LYS A 134 -5.19 -4.95 21.52
C LYS A 134 -4.26 -4.64 20.34
N MET A 135 -4.00 -5.63 19.48
CA MET A 135 -3.18 -5.43 18.27
C MET A 135 -3.80 -4.38 17.34
N ILE A 136 -5.14 -4.41 17.15
CA ILE A 136 -5.83 -3.40 16.33
C ILE A 136 -5.69 -2.00 16.95
N VAL A 137 -5.78 -1.88 18.27
CA VAL A 137 -5.58 -0.60 18.96
C VAL A 137 -4.14 -0.12 18.79
N ASP A 138 -3.16 -1.00 18.96
CA ASP A 138 -1.74 -0.69 18.79
C ASP A 138 -1.47 -0.24 17.33
N ASP A 139 -2.10 -0.87 16.33
CA ASP A 139 -2.01 -0.47 14.92
C ASP A 139 -2.58 0.93 14.67
N ILE A 140 -3.72 1.28 15.30
CA ILE A 140 -4.33 2.62 15.17
C ILE A 140 -3.42 3.69 15.81
N LEU A 141 -2.83 3.40 16.97
CA LEU A 141 -1.87 4.28 17.62
C LEU A 141 -0.60 4.46 16.77
N PHE A 142 -0.10 3.37 16.20
CA PHE A 142 1.03 3.40 15.27
C PHE A 142 0.75 4.32 14.07
N PHE A 143 -0.47 4.32 13.51
CA PHE A 143 -0.83 5.25 12.43
C PHE A 143 -0.78 6.70 12.88
N ASN A 144 -1.26 6.99 14.10
CA ASN A 144 -1.24 8.34 14.66
C ASN A 144 0.17 8.84 14.93
N GLU A 145 1.01 8.02 15.54
CA GLU A 145 2.39 8.35 15.84
C GLU A 145 3.21 8.65 14.57
N ASN A 146 3.00 7.85 13.52
CA ASN A 146 3.70 8.02 12.25
C ASN A 146 3.04 9.02 11.30
N LYS A 147 1.88 9.61 11.65
CA LYS A 147 1.20 10.64 10.84
C LYS A 147 0.97 10.23 9.39
N PHE A 148 0.61 8.96 9.13
CA PHE A 148 0.29 8.53 7.78
C PHE A 148 -0.92 9.29 7.22
N GLN A 149 -0.82 9.69 5.96
CA GLN A 149 -1.78 10.58 5.29
C GLN A 149 -2.87 9.84 4.52
N MET A 150 -2.71 8.54 4.31
CA MET A 150 -3.72 7.66 3.70
C MET A 150 -3.78 6.36 4.50
N LEU A 151 -4.99 5.91 4.87
CA LEU A 151 -5.16 4.73 5.71
C LEU A 151 -6.20 3.79 5.08
N GLY A 152 -5.73 2.58 4.69
CA GLY A 152 -6.57 1.54 4.15
C GLY A 152 -6.95 0.50 5.22
N ILE A 153 -8.22 0.38 5.56
CA ILE A 153 -8.73 -0.60 6.53
C ILE A 153 -9.87 -1.39 5.91
N GLY A 154 -9.81 -2.71 6.02
CA GLY A 154 -10.85 -3.60 5.54
C GLY A 154 -10.88 -4.93 6.29
N PRO A 155 -11.94 -5.71 6.17
CA PRO A 155 -12.00 -7.04 6.77
C PRO A 155 -11.07 -8.01 6.02
N PHE A 156 -10.47 -8.94 6.76
CA PHE A 156 -9.76 -10.06 6.16
C PHE A 156 -10.73 -10.97 5.41
N ILE A 157 -10.40 -11.29 4.17
CA ILE A 157 -11.12 -12.26 3.35
C ILE A 157 -10.15 -13.38 2.96
N PRO A 158 -10.33 -14.61 3.46
CA PRO A 158 -9.46 -15.72 3.13
C PRO A 158 -9.53 -16.05 1.64
N HIS A 159 -8.37 -16.30 1.04
CA HIS A 159 -8.29 -16.71 -0.35
C HIS A 159 -7.94 -18.21 -0.43
N HIS A 160 -8.68 -18.97 -1.22
CA HIS A 160 -8.57 -20.42 -1.32
C HIS A 160 -7.19 -20.96 -1.71
N GLN A 161 -6.35 -20.14 -2.33
CA GLN A 161 -4.99 -20.50 -2.74
C GLN A 161 -3.90 -19.99 -1.77
N THR A 162 -4.26 -19.66 -0.54
CA THR A 162 -3.31 -19.24 0.50
C THR A 162 -3.34 -20.21 1.67
N GLU A 163 -2.31 -20.19 2.50
CA GLU A 163 -2.27 -20.95 3.74
C GLU A 163 -3.38 -20.59 4.74
N PHE A 164 -3.96 -19.39 4.57
CA PHE A 164 -5.08 -18.92 5.38
C PHE A 164 -6.47 -19.22 4.78
N ALA A 165 -6.55 -20.10 3.76
CA ALA A 165 -7.79 -20.43 3.06
C ALA A 165 -8.93 -20.87 3.98
N ASN A 166 -8.60 -21.62 5.03
CA ASN A 166 -9.57 -22.19 5.98
C ASN A 166 -9.75 -21.34 7.25
N GLN A 167 -9.18 -20.12 7.28
CA GLN A 167 -9.37 -19.23 8.43
C GLN A 167 -10.71 -18.50 8.33
N PRO A 168 -11.33 -18.16 9.48
CA PRO A 168 -12.56 -17.37 9.47
C PRO A 168 -12.32 -15.99 8.83
N LYS A 169 -13.31 -15.52 8.08
CA LYS A 169 -13.28 -14.16 7.51
C LYS A 169 -13.44 -13.10 8.60
N GLY A 170 -12.80 -11.96 8.43
CA GLY A 170 -13.05 -10.76 9.21
C GLY A 170 -14.49 -10.25 9.01
N THR A 171 -15.00 -9.49 9.97
CA THR A 171 -16.37 -8.95 9.91
C THR A 171 -16.40 -7.49 9.48
N ALA A 172 -17.39 -7.11 8.68
CA ALA A 172 -17.62 -5.70 8.33
C ALA A 172 -17.84 -4.83 9.59
N LYS A 173 -18.50 -5.38 10.61
CA LYS A 173 -18.74 -4.69 11.89
C LYS A 173 -17.43 -4.31 12.59
N LEU A 174 -16.44 -5.22 12.65
CA LEU A 174 -15.15 -4.92 13.24
C LEU A 174 -14.39 -3.90 12.40
N ALA A 175 -14.38 -4.06 11.06
CA ALA A 175 -13.73 -3.12 10.16
C ALA A 175 -14.30 -1.70 10.30
N LEU A 176 -15.63 -1.55 10.32
CA LEU A 176 -16.28 -0.24 10.52
C LEU A 176 -15.93 0.39 11.86
N LYS A 177 -15.95 -0.38 12.97
CA LYS A 177 -15.53 0.12 14.27
C LYS A 177 -14.07 0.59 14.26
N THR A 178 -13.19 -0.17 13.61
CA THR A 178 -11.77 0.20 13.46
C THR A 178 -11.61 1.47 12.63
N ILE A 179 -12.36 1.61 11.53
CA ILE A 179 -12.36 2.83 10.69
C ILE A 179 -12.80 4.05 11.50
N ILE A 180 -13.89 3.92 12.29
CA ILE A 180 -14.39 5.02 13.14
C ILE A 180 -13.33 5.43 14.16
N ALA A 181 -12.75 4.48 14.91
CA ALA A 181 -11.71 4.76 15.89
C ALA A 181 -10.46 5.40 15.22
N THR A 182 -10.08 4.87 14.05
CA THR A 182 -8.96 5.42 13.28
C THR A 182 -9.25 6.86 12.84
N ARG A 183 -10.44 7.15 12.34
CA ARG A 183 -10.86 8.51 11.92
C ARG A 183 -10.80 9.52 13.07
N ILE A 184 -11.21 9.11 14.28
CA ILE A 184 -11.18 9.98 15.47
C ILE A 184 -9.73 10.33 15.83
N LEU A 185 -8.83 9.36 15.82
CA LEU A 185 -7.42 9.56 16.20
C LEU A 185 -6.54 10.12 15.06
N ASN A 186 -6.95 9.93 13.81
CA ASN A 186 -6.21 10.35 12.61
C ASN A 186 -7.11 11.21 11.70
N PRO A 187 -7.62 12.36 12.15
CA PRO A 187 -8.62 13.15 11.40
C PRO A 187 -8.05 13.73 10.09
N TYR A 188 -6.74 13.87 9.98
CA TYR A 188 -6.03 14.39 8.82
C TYR A 188 -5.77 13.35 7.72
N ALA A 189 -5.97 12.06 8.01
CA ALA A 189 -5.76 11.01 7.01
C ALA A 189 -6.94 10.86 6.05
N LEU A 190 -6.66 10.47 4.80
CA LEU A 190 -7.65 10.08 3.79
C LEU A 190 -8.04 8.62 3.94
#